data_753cd37f4d54ca7252456a8318c04080
#
_entry.id   753cd37f4d54ca7252456a8318c04080
#
_cell.length_a   1.000
_cell.length_b   1.000
_cell.length_c   1.000
_cell.angle_alpha   90.00
_cell.angle_beta   90.00
_cell.angle_gamma   90.00
#
_symmetry.space_group_name_H-M   'P 1'
#
loop_
_entity.id
_entity.type
_entity.pdbx_description
1 polymer ?
#
loop_
_entity_poly.entity_id
_entity_poly.type
_entity_poly.pdbx_seq_one_letter_code
_entity_poly.pdbx_strand_id
1 'polypeptide(L)'
;MHIVIIVGSHRSKSESSRVGGYVARDLAKIAPDVTVDTLDLAGNPLPLWDESLWQGDSPLAAQWKPIRDRLRKADGFVIVSPEWAGMVPPGLKNLLLFAGPKEVGHKPALIVTVSASRGGSYPVNELRTSGYKNNRLLHIPEHVLVHDVADVLHGEAAASDRDAWLRQRIDFALRILLEYGKALGPIRASGLTEHADFPYGM
;
A
#
# COMPACT_ATOMS: atom_id res chain seq x y z
N MET A 1 -0.39 4.78 16.25
CA MET A 1 -0.12 3.97 15.04
C MET A 1 -0.29 4.86 13.82
N HIS A 2 0.54 4.70 12.81
CA HIS A 2 0.47 5.49 11.57
C HIS A 2 0.32 4.54 10.37
N ILE A 3 -0.76 4.67 9.61
CA ILE A 3 -1.04 3.88 8.41
C ILE A 3 -0.90 4.75 7.17
N VAL A 4 -0.13 4.30 6.20
CA VAL A 4 0.01 4.96 4.90
C VAL A 4 -0.79 4.19 3.86
N ILE A 5 -1.70 4.89 3.19
CA ILE A 5 -2.45 4.37 2.05
C ILE A 5 -1.68 4.75 0.79
N ILE A 6 -1.18 3.75 0.06
CA ILE A 6 -0.46 3.92 -1.20
C ILE A 6 -1.45 3.71 -2.34
N VAL A 7 -1.80 4.79 -3.05
CA VAL A 7 -2.63 4.71 -4.25
C VAL A 7 -1.72 4.51 -5.46
N GLY A 8 -1.71 3.27 -5.98
CA GLY A 8 -0.75 2.82 -6.98
C GLY A 8 -1.03 3.25 -8.42
N SER A 9 -2.14 3.92 -8.70
CA SER A 9 -2.43 4.46 -10.03
C SER A 9 -1.64 5.73 -10.28
N HIS A 10 -0.89 5.80 -11.39
CA HIS A 10 -0.24 7.06 -11.77
C HIS A 10 -1.04 7.91 -12.77
N ARG A 11 -2.31 7.55 -13.03
CA ARG A 11 -3.23 8.39 -13.81
C ARG A 11 -3.66 9.60 -12.97
N SER A 12 -3.75 10.78 -13.59
CA SER A 12 -4.15 12.03 -12.93
C SER A 12 -5.56 11.99 -12.32
N LYS A 13 -6.44 11.17 -12.89
CA LYS A 13 -7.79 10.90 -12.35
C LYS A 13 -7.99 9.38 -12.37
N SER A 14 -8.22 8.78 -11.21
CA SER A 14 -8.36 7.34 -11.12
C SER A 14 -9.40 6.92 -10.09
N GLU A 15 -10.10 5.83 -10.36
CA GLU A 15 -10.97 5.17 -9.39
C GLU A 15 -10.17 4.67 -8.17
N SER A 16 -8.90 4.34 -8.35
CA SER A 16 -8.02 3.96 -7.24
C SER A 16 -7.84 5.09 -6.22
N SER A 17 -7.76 6.36 -6.67
CA SER A 17 -7.70 7.52 -5.74
C SER A 17 -9.01 7.65 -4.97
N ARG A 18 -10.16 7.43 -5.63
CA ARG A 18 -11.47 7.45 -4.96
C ARG A 18 -11.60 6.32 -3.93
N VAL A 19 -11.20 5.10 -4.29
CA VAL A 19 -11.17 3.95 -3.37
C VAL A 19 -10.20 4.21 -2.21
N GLY A 20 -9.00 4.75 -2.47
CA GLY A 20 -8.06 5.14 -1.43
C GLY A 20 -8.65 6.16 -0.46
N GLY A 21 -9.37 7.16 -0.98
CA GLY A 21 -10.10 8.13 -0.17
C GLY A 21 -11.23 7.50 0.67
N TYR A 22 -11.95 6.50 0.12
CA TYR A 22 -12.92 5.73 0.90
C TYR A 22 -12.23 4.99 2.06
N VAL A 23 -11.17 4.24 1.77
CA VAL A 23 -10.39 3.51 2.78
C VAL A 23 -9.86 4.44 3.87
N ALA A 24 -9.38 5.64 3.52
CA ALA A 24 -8.90 6.62 4.49
C ALA A 24 -10.01 7.07 5.45
N ARG A 25 -11.19 7.38 4.92
CA ARG A 25 -12.35 7.78 5.74
C ARG A 25 -12.84 6.64 6.64
N ASP A 26 -12.89 5.42 6.10
CA ASP A 26 -13.32 4.25 6.85
C ASP A 26 -12.35 3.93 7.99
N LEU A 27 -11.06 3.95 7.71
CA LEU A 27 -10.01 3.76 8.72
C LEU A 27 -10.08 4.81 9.84
N ALA A 28 -10.31 6.08 9.51
CA ALA A 28 -10.48 7.14 10.49
C ALA A 28 -11.73 6.95 11.37
N LYS A 29 -12.81 6.34 10.84
CA LYS A 29 -14.02 6.00 11.60
C LYS A 29 -13.78 4.84 12.57
N ILE A 30 -13.13 3.75 12.10
CA ILE A 30 -12.94 2.55 12.91
C ILE A 30 -11.81 2.66 13.93
N ALA A 31 -10.87 3.58 13.72
CA ALA A 31 -9.72 3.78 14.59
C ALA A 31 -9.33 5.27 14.66
N PRO A 32 -10.09 6.11 15.39
CA PRO A 32 -9.86 7.56 15.46
C PRO A 32 -8.46 7.96 15.97
N ASP A 33 -7.81 7.11 16.75
CA ASP A 33 -6.46 7.35 17.29
C ASP A 33 -5.34 6.98 16.31
N VAL A 34 -5.68 6.48 15.11
CA VAL A 34 -4.71 6.14 14.07
C VAL A 34 -4.50 7.33 13.15
N THR A 35 -3.24 7.71 12.97
CA THR A 35 -2.88 8.69 11.94
C THR A 35 -2.95 8.03 10.57
N VAL A 36 -3.72 8.62 9.66
CA VAL A 36 -3.85 8.15 8.28
C VAL A 36 -3.18 9.15 7.34
N ASP A 37 -2.28 8.67 6.49
CA ASP A 37 -1.61 9.44 5.45
C ASP A 37 -1.87 8.77 4.09
N THR A 38 -2.07 9.56 3.03
CA THR A 38 -2.31 9.04 1.67
C THR A 38 -1.20 9.46 0.73
N LEU A 39 -0.43 8.49 0.24
CA LEU A 39 0.56 8.65 -0.82
C LEU A 39 -0.09 8.28 -2.16
N ASP A 40 -0.50 9.28 -2.92
CA ASP A 40 -1.06 9.09 -4.26
C ASP A 40 0.05 9.19 -5.32
N LEU A 41 0.18 8.18 -6.19
CA LEU A 41 1.14 8.15 -7.28
C LEU A 41 0.62 8.86 -8.55
N ALA A 42 -0.50 9.56 -8.48
CA ALA A 42 -1.01 10.37 -9.59
C ALA A 42 0.07 11.33 -10.11
N GLY A 43 0.19 11.41 -11.44
CA GLY A 43 1.22 12.23 -12.08
C GLY A 43 2.62 11.62 -12.09
N ASN A 44 2.79 10.39 -11.61
CA ASN A 44 4.05 9.67 -11.59
C ASN A 44 5.20 10.46 -10.88
N PRO A 45 5.09 10.68 -9.57
CA PRO A 45 5.97 11.59 -8.82
C PRO A 45 7.43 11.14 -8.72
N LEU A 46 7.73 9.87 -9.10
CA LEU A 46 9.07 9.32 -9.11
C LEU A 46 9.52 8.98 -10.53
N PRO A 47 10.71 9.40 -10.96
CA PRO A 47 11.31 8.88 -12.19
C PRO A 47 11.57 7.38 -12.05
N LEU A 48 11.95 6.70 -13.12
CA LEU A 48 12.37 5.31 -13.01
C LEU A 48 13.57 5.19 -12.07
N TRP A 49 13.54 4.14 -11.26
CA TRP A 49 14.64 3.82 -10.37
C TRP A 49 15.93 3.58 -11.17
N ASP A 50 17.02 4.15 -10.69
CA ASP A 50 18.38 3.86 -11.14
C ASP A 50 19.36 3.87 -9.96
N GLU A 51 20.60 3.44 -10.21
CA GLU A 51 21.63 3.28 -9.19
C GLU A 51 22.12 4.59 -8.57
N SER A 52 21.82 5.74 -9.15
CA SER A 52 22.15 7.04 -8.55
C SER A 52 21.45 7.28 -7.22
N LEU A 53 20.38 6.52 -6.94
CA LEU A 53 19.70 6.51 -5.64
C LEU A 53 20.67 6.20 -4.49
N TRP A 54 21.70 5.40 -4.71
CA TRP A 54 22.71 5.05 -3.70
C TRP A 54 23.73 6.17 -3.45
N GLN A 55 23.78 7.17 -4.33
CA GLN A 55 24.54 8.40 -4.13
C GLN A 55 23.64 9.37 -3.34
N GLY A 56 23.97 9.57 -2.04
CA GLY A 56 23.08 10.27 -1.10
C GLY A 56 22.77 11.74 -1.43
N ASP A 57 23.54 12.36 -2.32
CA ASP A 57 23.41 13.74 -2.82
C ASP A 57 22.85 13.82 -4.24
N SER A 58 22.45 12.69 -4.84
CA SER A 58 21.88 12.66 -6.18
C SER A 58 20.52 13.37 -6.25
N PRO A 59 20.14 13.93 -7.42
CA PRO A 59 18.80 14.47 -7.64
C PRO A 59 17.70 13.44 -7.37
N LEU A 60 17.94 12.16 -7.69
CA LEU A 60 17.02 11.07 -7.44
C LEU A 60 16.81 10.83 -5.94
N ALA A 61 17.89 10.82 -5.16
CA ALA A 61 17.80 10.70 -3.70
C ALA A 61 17.04 11.88 -3.06
N ALA A 62 17.23 13.09 -3.60
CA ALA A 62 16.50 14.28 -3.15
C ALA A 62 14.98 14.17 -3.43
N GLN A 63 14.59 13.69 -4.62
CA GLN A 63 13.18 13.46 -4.97
C GLN A 63 12.55 12.32 -4.15
N TRP A 64 13.30 11.27 -3.86
CA TRP A 64 12.85 10.16 -3.03
C TRP A 64 12.66 10.53 -1.56
N LYS A 65 13.47 11.43 -1.03
CA LYS A 65 13.51 11.77 0.41
C LYS A 65 12.12 12.04 1.03
N PRO A 66 11.25 12.90 0.50
CA PRO A 66 9.95 13.20 1.12
C PRO A 66 9.04 11.96 1.16
N ILE A 67 9.05 11.11 0.13
CA ILE A 67 8.27 9.86 0.10
C ILE A 67 8.87 8.86 1.08
N ARG A 68 10.19 8.69 1.06
CA ARG A 68 10.92 7.82 2.00
C ARG A 68 10.57 8.13 3.45
N ASP A 69 10.61 9.41 3.82
CA ASP A 69 10.40 9.83 5.21
C ASP A 69 8.96 9.58 5.67
N ARG A 70 7.96 9.60 4.76
CA ARG A 70 6.58 9.18 5.03
C ARG A 70 6.48 7.67 5.26
N LEU A 71 7.08 6.86 4.38
CA LEU A 71 7.06 5.40 4.50
C LEU A 71 7.78 4.92 5.78
N ARG A 72 8.86 5.58 6.17
CA ARG A 72 9.59 5.26 7.42
C ARG A 72 8.74 5.42 8.66
N LYS A 73 7.90 6.44 8.72
CA LYS A 73 7.02 6.72 9.85
C LYS A 73 5.85 5.75 9.96
N ALA A 74 5.51 5.05 8.90
CA ALA A 74 4.38 4.15 8.88
C ALA A 74 4.61 2.91 9.76
N ASP A 75 3.54 2.45 10.41
CA ASP A 75 3.45 1.17 11.10
C ASP A 75 2.85 0.07 10.22
N GLY A 76 2.15 0.45 9.16
CA GLY A 76 1.53 -0.45 8.20
C GLY A 76 1.03 0.29 6.96
N PHE A 77 0.59 -0.48 5.96
CA PHE A 77 0.21 0.05 4.65
C PHE A 77 -1.12 -0.52 4.17
N VAL A 78 -1.86 0.30 3.41
CA VAL A 78 -2.88 -0.19 2.49
C VAL A 78 -2.40 0.11 1.08
N ILE A 79 -2.22 -0.92 0.25
CA ILE A 79 -1.77 -0.77 -1.14
C ILE A 79 -3.00 -0.89 -2.04
N VAL A 80 -3.45 0.24 -2.60
CA VAL A 80 -4.57 0.32 -3.53
C VAL A 80 -4.03 0.23 -4.95
N SER A 81 -4.14 -0.93 -5.58
CA SER A 81 -3.59 -1.21 -6.91
C SER A 81 -4.70 -1.41 -7.94
N PRO A 82 -4.78 -0.60 -8.99
CA PRO A 82 -5.60 -0.99 -10.15
C PRO A 82 -4.95 -2.18 -10.87
N GLU A 83 -5.78 -2.90 -11.63
CA GLU A 83 -5.30 -3.89 -12.58
C GLU A 83 -5.21 -3.27 -13.97
N TRP A 84 -4.02 -3.24 -14.55
CA TRP A 84 -3.77 -2.79 -15.91
C TRP A 84 -3.17 -3.92 -16.74
N ALA A 85 -3.91 -4.40 -17.76
CA ALA A 85 -3.48 -5.52 -18.58
C ALA A 85 -3.03 -6.76 -17.75
N GLY A 86 -3.72 -7.05 -16.64
CA GLY A 86 -3.37 -8.14 -15.75
C GLY A 86 -2.14 -7.88 -14.88
N MET A 87 -1.72 -6.63 -14.69
CA MET A 87 -0.49 -6.29 -13.96
C MET A 87 -0.73 -5.21 -12.90
N VAL A 88 0.18 -5.18 -11.92
CA VAL A 88 0.40 -4.02 -11.06
C VAL A 88 0.95 -2.85 -11.90
N PRO A 89 0.46 -1.61 -11.70
CA PRO A 89 0.94 -0.46 -12.46
C PRO A 89 2.46 -0.25 -12.31
N PRO A 90 3.15 0.14 -13.40
CA PRO A 90 4.61 0.36 -13.37
C PRO A 90 5.05 1.35 -12.29
N GLY A 91 4.30 2.43 -12.05
CA GLY A 91 4.62 3.40 -11.00
C GLY A 91 4.61 2.82 -9.59
N LEU A 92 3.69 1.89 -9.29
CA LEU A 92 3.67 1.19 -7.99
C LEU A 92 4.85 0.21 -7.87
N LYS A 93 5.17 -0.52 -8.94
CA LYS A 93 6.35 -1.40 -8.95
C LYS A 93 7.63 -0.60 -8.78
N ASN A 94 7.72 0.55 -9.45
CA ASN A 94 8.85 1.48 -9.31
C ASN A 94 8.98 1.97 -7.86
N LEU A 95 7.90 2.36 -7.19
CA LEU A 95 7.91 2.73 -5.77
C LEU A 95 8.49 1.60 -4.89
N LEU A 96 8.10 0.34 -5.16
CA LEU A 96 8.62 -0.81 -4.41
C LEU A 96 10.11 -1.07 -4.64
N LEU A 97 10.67 -0.67 -5.79
CA LEU A 97 12.12 -0.70 -6.04
C LEU A 97 12.87 0.37 -5.21
N PHE A 98 12.26 1.55 -4.99
CA PHE A 98 12.84 2.58 -4.14
C PHE A 98 12.79 2.20 -2.66
N ALA A 99 11.74 1.50 -2.22
CA ALA A 99 11.49 1.23 -0.82
C ALA A 99 12.34 0.06 -0.30
N GLY A 100 13.24 0.35 0.63
CA GLY A 100 14.07 -0.65 1.30
C GLY A 100 13.50 -1.13 2.64
N PRO A 101 14.25 -1.99 3.37
CA PRO A 101 13.82 -2.50 4.67
C PRO A 101 13.54 -1.40 5.72
N LYS A 102 14.26 -0.28 5.65
CA LYS A 102 14.04 0.85 6.57
C LYS A 102 12.72 1.58 6.33
N GLU A 103 12.19 1.53 5.12
CA GLU A 103 10.93 2.14 4.73
C GLU A 103 9.73 1.24 5.03
N VAL A 104 9.80 -0.02 4.61
CA VAL A 104 8.64 -0.92 4.60
C VAL A 104 8.88 -2.27 5.30
N GLY A 105 10.10 -2.54 5.75
CA GLY A 105 10.46 -3.85 6.28
C GLY A 105 9.70 -4.24 7.55
N HIS A 106 9.21 -5.49 7.56
CA HIS A 106 8.45 -6.07 8.68
C HIS A 106 7.22 -5.24 9.09
N LYS A 107 6.68 -4.46 8.16
CA LYS A 107 5.43 -3.72 8.32
C LYS A 107 4.32 -4.43 7.55
N PRO A 108 3.10 -4.56 8.12
CA PRO A 108 2.00 -5.24 7.45
C PRO A 108 1.45 -4.39 6.31
N ALA A 109 1.02 -5.04 5.23
CA ALA A 109 0.38 -4.41 4.09
C ALA A 109 -0.90 -5.16 3.69
N LEU A 110 -2.03 -4.46 3.68
CA LEU A 110 -3.28 -4.91 3.09
C LEU A 110 -3.30 -4.56 1.59
N ILE A 111 -3.57 -5.55 0.74
CA ILE A 111 -3.77 -5.33 -0.69
C ILE A 111 -5.25 -5.04 -0.95
N VAL A 112 -5.55 -3.93 -1.62
CA VAL A 112 -6.86 -3.59 -2.15
C VAL A 112 -6.71 -3.39 -3.64
N THR A 113 -7.32 -4.26 -4.46
CA THR A 113 -7.23 -4.11 -5.91
C THR A 113 -8.48 -3.49 -6.49
N VAL A 114 -8.33 -2.79 -7.61
CA VAL A 114 -9.39 -2.01 -8.24
C VAL A 114 -9.50 -2.42 -9.70
N SER A 115 -10.70 -2.82 -10.13
CA SER A 115 -11.01 -3.16 -11.51
C SER A 115 -12.29 -2.48 -11.99
N ALA A 116 -12.30 -2.03 -13.23
CA ALA A 116 -13.51 -1.54 -13.90
C ALA A 116 -14.50 -2.66 -14.22
N SER A 117 -14.06 -3.92 -14.15
CA SER A 117 -14.87 -5.12 -14.35
C SER A 117 -14.61 -6.13 -13.23
N ARG A 118 -14.47 -7.41 -13.52
CA ARG A 118 -14.28 -8.49 -12.54
C ARG A 118 -12.80 -8.92 -12.35
N GLY A 119 -11.83 -8.12 -12.79
CA GLY A 119 -10.42 -8.33 -12.55
C GLY A 119 -10.01 -7.98 -11.11
N GLY A 120 -8.69 -7.96 -10.86
CA GLY A 120 -8.11 -7.60 -9.57
C GLY A 120 -7.30 -8.72 -8.93
N SER A 121 -7.48 -9.97 -9.36
CA SER A 121 -6.76 -11.12 -8.81
C SER A 121 -5.29 -11.15 -9.24
N TYR A 122 -4.96 -10.72 -10.44
CA TYR A 122 -3.58 -10.70 -10.94
C TYR A 122 -2.67 -9.78 -10.12
N PRO A 123 -3.05 -8.54 -9.81
CA PRO A 123 -2.24 -7.69 -8.95
C PRO A 123 -2.05 -8.26 -7.53
N VAL A 124 -3.04 -8.96 -6.95
CA VAL A 124 -2.88 -9.65 -5.67
C VAL A 124 -1.77 -10.69 -5.77
N ASN A 125 -1.82 -11.55 -6.80
CA ASN A 125 -0.81 -12.57 -7.02
C ASN A 125 0.57 -11.95 -7.26
N GLU A 126 0.66 -10.95 -8.13
CA GLU A 126 1.92 -10.28 -8.46
C GLU A 126 2.57 -9.63 -7.23
N LEU A 127 1.81 -8.91 -6.39
CA LEU A 127 2.33 -8.31 -5.17
C LEU A 127 2.76 -9.35 -4.12
N ARG A 128 2.10 -10.51 -4.06
CA ARG A 128 2.46 -11.59 -3.14
C ARG A 128 3.68 -12.40 -3.59
N THR A 129 3.98 -12.42 -4.89
CA THR A 129 5.09 -13.19 -5.46
C THR A 129 6.33 -12.34 -5.75
N SER A 130 6.23 -11.01 -5.70
CA SER A 130 7.32 -10.10 -6.03
C SER A 130 7.34 -8.84 -5.17
N GLY A 131 8.46 -8.11 -5.20
CA GLY A 131 8.57 -6.80 -4.57
C GLY A 131 8.68 -6.80 -3.04
N TYR A 132 8.78 -7.96 -2.38
CA TYR A 132 8.85 -8.06 -0.91
C TYR A 132 10.19 -8.62 -0.39
N LYS A 133 10.92 -9.39 -1.19
CA LYS A 133 12.09 -10.16 -0.72
C LYS A 133 13.16 -9.27 -0.07
N ASN A 134 13.64 -8.25 -0.78
CA ASN A 134 14.72 -7.41 -0.29
C ASN A 134 14.23 -6.32 0.66
N ASN A 135 13.04 -5.77 0.43
CA ASN A 135 12.47 -4.73 1.27
C ASN A 135 11.72 -5.28 2.49
N ARG A 136 11.47 -6.61 2.53
CA ARG A 136 10.86 -7.31 3.66
C ARG A 136 9.45 -6.82 4.02
N LEU A 137 8.72 -6.26 3.05
CA LEU A 137 7.31 -5.91 3.22
C LEU A 137 6.49 -7.17 3.49
N LEU A 138 5.56 -7.12 4.45
CA LEU A 138 4.75 -8.26 4.86
C LEU A 138 3.30 -8.09 4.38
N HIS A 139 2.93 -8.73 3.29
CA HIS A 139 1.53 -8.77 2.87
C HIS A 139 0.72 -9.67 3.81
N ILE A 140 -0.30 -9.11 4.47
CA ILE A 140 -1.18 -9.89 5.34
C ILE A 140 -2.04 -10.86 4.51
N PRO A 141 -2.59 -11.95 5.09
CA PRO A 141 -3.43 -12.92 4.36
C PRO A 141 -4.64 -12.28 3.70
N GLU A 142 -5.25 -11.27 4.38
CA GLU A 142 -6.41 -10.56 3.85
C GLU A 142 -6.07 -9.72 2.62
N HIS A 143 -7.01 -9.67 1.69
CA HIS A 143 -7.01 -8.73 0.55
C HIS A 143 -8.45 -8.42 0.15
N VAL A 144 -8.64 -7.34 -0.58
CA VAL A 144 -9.97 -6.92 -1.06
C VAL A 144 -9.92 -6.70 -2.57
N LEU A 145 -10.90 -7.26 -3.29
CA LEU A 145 -11.10 -7.03 -4.72
C LEU A 145 -12.28 -6.08 -4.91
N VAL A 146 -12.03 -4.88 -5.42
CA VAL A 146 -13.07 -3.90 -5.77
C VAL A 146 -13.38 -4.07 -7.25
N HIS A 147 -14.36 -4.93 -7.54
CA HIS A 147 -14.87 -5.17 -8.90
C HIS A 147 -15.90 -4.12 -9.29
N ASP A 148 -16.07 -3.89 -10.63
CA ASP A 148 -17.05 -2.96 -11.20
C ASP A 148 -17.07 -1.66 -10.40
N VAL A 149 -15.89 -1.07 -10.24
CA VAL A 149 -15.62 0.01 -9.28
C VAL A 149 -16.51 1.24 -9.48
N ALA A 150 -17.05 1.44 -10.69
CA ALA A 150 -17.98 2.52 -10.97
C ALA A 150 -19.31 2.42 -10.22
N ASP A 151 -19.67 1.23 -9.69
CA ASP A 151 -20.98 0.97 -9.08
C ASP A 151 -20.93 0.92 -7.55
N VAL A 152 -19.74 1.03 -6.94
CA VAL A 152 -19.55 0.79 -5.50
C VAL A 152 -18.73 1.89 -4.82
N LEU A 153 -18.86 1.98 -3.49
CA LEU A 153 -18.10 2.89 -2.62
C LEU A 153 -18.34 4.38 -2.92
N HIS A 154 -19.50 4.73 -3.48
CA HIS A 154 -19.96 6.11 -3.63
C HIS A 154 -20.76 6.55 -2.41
N GLY A 155 -20.66 7.84 -2.05
CA GLY A 155 -21.41 8.42 -0.95
C GLY A 155 -21.18 7.74 0.40
N GLU A 156 -22.03 8.05 1.39
CA GLU A 156 -21.96 7.51 2.75
C GLU A 156 -22.73 6.21 2.88
N ALA A 157 -23.94 6.12 2.29
CA ALA A 157 -24.75 4.93 2.29
C ALA A 157 -24.36 3.96 1.18
N ALA A 158 -24.57 2.67 1.42
CA ALA A 158 -24.40 1.65 0.39
C ALA A 158 -25.50 1.77 -0.67
N ALA A 159 -25.11 1.69 -1.94
CA ALA A 159 -26.02 1.77 -3.08
C ALA A 159 -26.73 0.44 -3.41
N SER A 160 -26.22 -0.68 -2.89
CA SER A 160 -26.73 -2.04 -3.14
C SER A 160 -26.21 -3.00 -2.05
N ASP A 161 -26.80 -4.19 -1.98
CA ASP A 161 -26.34 -5.28 -1.08
C ASP A 161 -24.87 -5.65 -1.36
N ARG A 162 -24.46 -5.64 -2.61
CA ARG A 162 -23.08 -5.87 -3.01
C ARG A 162 -22.15 -4.77 -2.48
N ASP A 163 -22.54 -3.51 -2.59
CA ASP A 163 -21.76 -2.39 -2.03
C ASP A 163 -21.71 -2.46 -0.50
N ALA A 164 -22.84 -2.82 0.14
CA ALA A 164 -22.88 -3.02 1.59
C ALA A 164 -21.94 -4.13 2.05
N TRP A 165 -21.92 -5.27 1.36
CA TRP A 165 -21.02 -6.37 1.64
C TRP A 165 -19.55 -5.96 1.44
N LEU A 166 -19.23 -5.25 0.34
CA LEU A 166 -17.87 -4.79 0.08
C LEU A 166 -17.37 -3.84 1.17
N ARG A 167 -18.22 -2.93 1.66
CA ARG A 167 -17.90 -2.02 2.78
C ARG A 167 -17.58 -2.79 4.05
N GLN A 168 -18.39 -3.79 4.40
CA GLN A 168 -18.13 -4.67 5.55
C GLN A 168 -16.83 -5.46 5.37
N ARG A 169 -16.53 -5.92 4.15
CA ARG A 169 -15.30 -6.65 3.84
C ARG A 169 -14.06 -5.74 3.99
N ILE A 170 -14.14 -4.47 3.59
CA ILE A 170 -13.08 -3.48 3.79
C ILE A 170 -12.88 -3.21 5.28
N ASP A 171 -13.95 -2.90 6.03
CA ASP A 171 -13.89 -2.67 7.49
C ASP A 171 -13.20 -3.83 8.21
N PHE A 172 -13.62 -5.06 7.93
CA PHE A 172 -13.02 -6.27 8.50
C PHE A 172 -11.51 -6.36 8.18
N ALA A 173 -11.13 -6.18 6.93
CA ALA A 173 -9.72 -6.29 6.51
C ALA A 173 -8.84 -5.19 7.15
N LEU A 174 -9.38 -3.99 7.30
CA LEU A 174 -8.68 -2.89 7.98
C LEU A 174 -8.47 -3.17 9.47
N ARG A 175 -9.47 -3.74 10.16
CA ARG A 175 -9.32 -4.16 11.58
C ARG A 175 -8.22 -5.21 11.73
N ILE A 176 -8.18 -6.20 10.84
CA ILE A 176 -7.11 -7.21 10.83
C ILE A 176 -5.74 -6.56 10.56
N LEU A 177 -5.65 -5.61 9.61
CA LEU A 177 -4.40 -4.86 9.38
C LEU A 177 -3.91 -4.17 10.65
N LEU A 178 -4.79 -3.52 11.41
CA LEU A 178 -4.44 -2.84 12.65
C LEU A 178 -3.89 -3.81 13.69
N GLU A 179 -4.46 -5.01 13.84
CA GLU A 179 -3.94 -6.03 14.76
C GLU A 179 -2.55 -6.53 14.33
N TYR A 180 -2.31 -6.74 13.02
CA TYR A 180 -0.96 -7.01 12.51
C TYR A 180 0.01 -5.86 12.81
N GLY A 181 -0.43 -4.61 12.66
CA GLY A 181 0.38 -3.43 12.98
C GLY A 181 0.86 -3.43 14.43
N LYS A 182 -0.05 -3.74 15.36
CA LYS A 182 0.27 -3.89 16.80
C LYS A 182 1.22 -5.05 17.06
N ALA A 183 0.95 -6.22 16.49
CA ALA A 183 1.74 -7.44 16.72
C ALA A 183 3.17 -7.35 16.14
N LEU A 184 3.36 -6.69 15.00
CA LEU A 184 4.67 -6.56 14.36
C LEU A 184 5.53 -5.42 14.93
N GLY A 185 4.96 -4.50 15.71
CA GLY A 185 5.69 -3.44 16.39
C GLY A 185 6.84 -3.98 17.26
N PRO A 186 6.59 -4.90 18.21
CA PRO A 186 7.63 -5.52 19.02
C PRO A 186 8.72 -6.24 18.23
N ILE A 187 8.36 -6.87 17.09
CA ILE A 187 9.34 -7.53 16.21
C ILE A 187 10.31 -6.50 15.65
N ARG A 188 9.83 -5.37 15.13
CA ARG A 188 10.69 -4.28 14.63
C ARG A 188 11.56 -3.67 15.74
N ALA A 189 11.01 -3.54 16.94
CA ALA A 189 11.71 -2.98 18.08
C ALA A 189 12.75 -3.93 18.70
N SER A 190 12.74 -5.22 18.38
CA SER A 190 13.65 -6.22 18.95
C SER A 190 15.11 -6.07 18.49
N GLY A 191 15.37 -5.32 17.42
CA GLY A 191 16.68 -5.23 16.76
C GLY A 191 17.07 -6.45 15.91
N LEU A 192 16.35 -7.56 16.00
CA LEU A 192 16.64 -8.79 15.22
C LEU A 192 16.40 -8.61 13.72
N THR A 193 15.63 -7.60 13.32
CA THR A 193 15.32 -7.32 11.92
C THR A 193 16.42 -6.55 11.19
N GLU A 194 17.42 -6.03 11.93
CA GLU A 194 18.55 -5.27 11.40
C GLU A 194 19.85 -6.10 11.53
N HIS A 195 20.01 -7.11 10.67
CA HIS A 195 21.17 -8.00 10.72
C HIS A 195 22.11 -7.69 9.55
N ALA A 196 23.35 -7.31 9.86
CA ALA A 196 24.35 -6.91 8.86
C ALA A 196 24.73 -8.05 7.91
N ASP A 197 24.75 -9.31 8.40
CA ASP A 197 25.12 -10.47 7.60
C ASP A 197 24.03 -10.95 6.64
N PHE A 198 22.79 -10.49 6.82
CA PHE A 198 21.64 -10.88 5.98
C PHE A 198 20.90 -9.68 5.38
N PRO A 199 21.60 -8.80 4.62
CA PRO A 199 21.00 -7.53 4.16
C PRO A 199 19.91 -7.71 3.10
N TYR A 200 19.90 -8.83 2.37
CA TYR A 200 19.05 -9.03 1.19
C TYR A 200 17.95 -10.09 1.37
N GLY A 201 17.56 -10.42 2.59
CA GLY A 201 16.41 -11.30 2.83
C GLY A 201 16.58 -12.77 2.40
N MET A 202 17.80 -13.23 2.30
CA MET A 202 18.17 -14.65 2.09
C MET A 202 19.21 -15.05 3.10
#